data_2432c533de3b7b6bb6ad178b79cc29a4
#
_entry.id   2432c533de3b7b6bb6ad178b79cc29a4
#
_cell.length_a   1.000
_cell.length_b   1.000
_cell.length_c   1.000
_cell.angle_alpha   90.00
_cell.angle_beta   90.00
_cell.angle_gamma   90.00
#
_symmetry.space_group_name_H-M   'P 1'
#
loop_
_entity.id
_entity.type
_entity.pdbx_description
1 polymer ?
#
loop_
_entity_poly.entity_id
_entity_poly.type
_entity_poly.pdbx_seq_one_letter_code
_entity_poly.pdbx_strand_id
1 'polypeptide(L)'
;MAFARLRGSNLTLKIDNVDYMAEVSEWKFPEEETKDAGTKTFGDVRHGSVGKATLEVTVVQSTSGDALCMKVFDNPAKDNVPFVLAPHGNDTPTADEPHWVGTLAFPKLRPSLGIKAGDDDATTELKFMIRTREKKTQA
;
A
#
# COMPACT_ATOMS: atom_id res chain seq x y z
N MET A 1 24.83 -9.03 13.68
CA MET A 1 23.64 -8.83 12.83
C MET A 1 22.82 -7.67 13.37
N ALA A 2 22.58 -6.66 12.57
CA ALA A 2 21.77 -5.52 12.97
C ALA A 2 20.29 -5.94 13.00
N PHE A 3 19.59 -5.56 14.05
CA PHE A 3 18.17 -5.82 14.18
C PHE A 3 17.39 -4.59 13.68
N ALA A 4 16.79 -4.72 12.50
CA ALA A 4 16.11 -3.61 11.82
C ALA A 4 14.61 -3.59 12.18
N ARG A 5 14.26 -2.92 13.27
CA ARG A 5 12.87 -2.81 13.73
C ARG A 5 12.09 -1.81 12.89
N LEU A 6 10.84 -2.14 12.62
CA LEU A 6 9.90 -1.14 12.10
C LEU A 6 9.57 -0.13 13.21
N ARG A 7 9.58 1.14 12.86
CA ARG A 7 9.33 2.23 13.81
C ARG A 7 8.15 3.07 13.35
N GLY A 8 7.34 3.50 14.29
CA GLY A 8 6.18 4.33 14.00
C GLY A 8 6.51 5.75 13.55
N SER A 9 7.79 6.14 13.60
CA SER A 9 8.24 7.45 13.15
C SER A 9 8.80 7.47 11.72
N ASN A 10 9.03 6.30 11.14
CA ASN A 10 9.70 6.17 9.84
C ASN A 10 8.80 5.52 8.81
N LEU A 11 8.66 6.17 7.67
CA LEU A 11 7.96 5.62 6.52
C LEU A 11 8.25 6.49 5.31
N THR A 12 8.48 5.87 4.16
CA THR A 12 8.34 6.50 2.85
C THR A 12 7.35 5.65 2.07
N LEU A 13 6.25 6.24 1.66
CA LEU A 13 5.26 5.57 0.81
C LEU A 13 4.97 6.46 -0.37
N LYS A 14 5.47 6.04 -1.53
CA LYS A 14 5.23 6.74 -2.80
C LYS A 14 4.18 5.97 -3.58
N ILE A 15 3.16 6.67 -4.01
CA ILE A 15 2.13 6.14 -4.90
C ILE A 15 2.06 7.10 -6.10
N ASP A 16 2.25 6.56 -7.29
CA ASP A 16 2.34 7.34 -8.53
C ASP A 16 3.41 8.44 -8.44
N ASN A 17 4.58 8.07 -7.85
CA ASN A 17 5.76 8.92 -7.65
C ASN A 17 5.57 10.11 -6.68
N VAL A 18 4.51 10.11 -5.89
CA VAL A 18 4.27 11.12 -4.86
C VAL A 18 4.35 10.47 -3.48
N ASP A 19 5.16 11.07 -2.59
CA ASP A 19 5.30 10.59 -1.22
C ASP A 19 4.15 11.10 -0.35
N TYR A 20 3.41 10.16 0.25
CA TYR A 20 2.24 10.45 1.08
C TYR A 20 2.49 10.20 2.58
N MET A 21 3.76 10.11 3.02
CA MET A 21 4.06 9.78 4.42
C MET A 21 3.39 10.75 5.41
N ALA A 22 3.26 12.02 5.05
CA ALA A 22 2.67 13.04 5.93
C ALA A 22 1.15 12.85 6.14
N GLU A 23 0.50 12.07 5.27
CA GLU A 23 -0.95 11.83 5.33
C GLU A 23 -1.29 10.49 5.96
N VAL A 24 -0.31 9.59 6.09
CA VAL A 24 -0.50 8.21 6.55
C VAL A 24 -0.34 8.13 8.06
N SER A 25 -1.37 7.65 8.76
CA SER A 25 -1.33 7.42 10.21
C SER A 25 -1.07 5.97 10.56
N GLU A 26 -1.39 5.03 9.66
CA GLU A 26 -1.16 3.60 9.86
C GLU A 26 -1.00 2.93 8.51
N TRP A 27 -0.17 1.89 8.44
CA TRP A 27 -0.04 1.08 7.23
C TRP A 27 0.09 -0.40 7.59
N LYS A 28 -0.42 -1.25 6.70
CA LYS A 28 -0.31 -2.72 6.80
C LYS A 28 -0.09 -3.28 5.40
N PHE A 29 0.67 -4.35 5.34
CA PHE A 29 0.97 -5.03 4.07
C PHE A 29 0.62 -6.52 4.19
N PRO A 30 -0.67 -6.86 4.34
CA PRO A 30 -1.09 -8.24 4.56
C PRO A 30 -1.07 -9.07 3.28
N GLU A 31 -0.93 -10.37 3.45
CA GLU A 31 -1.08 -11.35 2.38
C GLU A 31 -2.18 -12.34 2.75
N GLU A 32 -3.00 -12.68 1.78
CA GLU A 32 -4.04 -13.68 1.93
C GLU A 32 -3.82 -14.82 0.93
N GLU A 33 -4.05 -16.05 1.37
CA GLU A 33 -4.05 -17.19 0.45
C GLU A 33 -5.32 -17.10 -0.39
N THR A 34 -5.14 -17.22 -1.72
CA THR A 34 -6.28 -17.36 -2.62
C THR A 34 -6.81 -18.80 -2.47
N LYS A 35 -8.06 -18.91 -2.03
CA LYS A 35 -8.74 -20.21 -2.05
C LYS A 35 -9.04 -20.58 -3.50
N ASP A 36 -8.52 -21.72 -3.91
CA ASP A 36 -8.86 -22.27 -5.20
C ASP A 36 -10.30 -22.77 -5.19
N ALA A 37 -11.16 -22.11 -5.94
CA ALA A 37 -12.51 -22.56 -6.18
C ALA A 37 -12.59 -23.08 -7.63
N GLY A 38 -12.12 -24.32 -7.88
CA GLY A 38 -12.28 -24.92 -9.20
C GLY A 38 -11.06 -25.66 -9.72
N THR A 39 -11.03 -25.85 -11.02
CA THR A 39 -10.01 -26.62 -11.71
C THR A 39 -8.68 -25.90 -11.71
N LYS A 40 -7.61 -26.58 -11.27
CA LYS A 40 -6.25 -26.06 -11.31
C LYS A 40 -5.61 -26.38 -12.66
N THR A 41 -4.87 -25.42 -13.20
CA THR A 41 -4.03 -25.62 -14.37
C THR A 41 -2.66 -26.15 -13.94
N PHE A 42 -1.90 -26.67 -14.88
CA PHE A 42 -0.51 -27.09 -14.60
C PHE A 42 0.34 -25.90 -14.14
N GLY A 43 0.09 -24.69 -14.64
CA GLY A 43 0.77 -23.49 -14.18
C GLY A 43 0.47 -23.19 -12.72
N ASP A 44 -0.79 -23.32 -12.31
CA ASP A 44 -1.22 -23.10 -10.92
C ASP A 44 -0.54 -24.09 -9.97
N VAL A 45 -0.46 -25.34 -10.35
CA VAL A 45 0.19 -26.39 -9.55
C VAL A 45 1.70 -26.17 -9.46
N ARG A 46 2.33 -25.76 -10.55
CA ARG A 46 3.77 -25.54 -10.63
C ARG A 46 4.24 -24.36 -9.80
N HIS A 47 3.48 -23.28 -9.78
CA HIS A 47 3.81 -22.05 -9.06
C HIS A 47 3.21 -21.99 -7.66
N GLY A 48 2.39 -22.95 -7.30
CA GLY A 48 1.67 -22.96 -6.02
C GLY A 48 0.55 -21.91 -5.97
N SER A 49 -0.14 -21.86 -4.84
CA SER A 49 -1.13 -20.80 -4.59
C SER A 49 -0.40 -19.49 -4.46
N VAL A 50 -0.65 -18.56 -5.35
CA VAL A 50 -0.09 -17.22 -5.24
C VAL A 50 -0.91 -16.46 -4.20
N GLY A 51 -0.26 -16.05 -3.12
CA GLY A 51 -0.88 -15.21 -2.12
C GLY A 51 -1.33 -13.89 -2.73
N LYS A 52 -2.49 -13.41 -2.30
CA LYS A 52 -3.01 -12.12 -2.72
C LYS A 52 -2.50 -11.07 -1.74
N ALA A 53 -1.62 -10.19 -2.20
CA ALA A 53 -1.11 -9.11 -1.38
C ALA A 53 -2.00 -7.87 -1.52
N THR A 54 -2.18 -7.18 -0.40
CA THR A 54 -2.87 -5.89 -0.38
C THR A 54 -2.03 -4.91 0.43
N LEU A 55 -2.19 -3.63 0.15
CA LEU A 55 -1.62 -2.55 0.95
C LEU A 55 -2.77 -1.79 1.59
N GLU A 56 -2.88 -1.89 2.90
CA GLU A 56 -3.90 -1.16 3.66
C GLU A 56 -3.27 0.05 4.32
N VAL A 57 -3.84 1.21 4.09
CA VAL A 57 -3.31 2.49 4.58
C VAL A 57 -4.43 3.28 5.21
N THR A 58 -4.22 3.77 6.42
CA THR A 58 -5.12 4.72 7.06
C THR A 58 -4.56 6.12 6.87
N VAL A 59 -5.32 6.98 6.22
CA VAL A 59 -4.89 8.35 5.90
C VAL A 59 -5.80 9.37 6.55
N VAL A 60 -5.24 10.56 6.84
CA VAL A 60 -6.03 11.70 7.29
C VAL A 60 -6.87 12.19 6.11
N GLN A 61 -8.17 12.40 6.34
CA GLN A 61 -9.06 12.89 5.30
C GLN A 61 -8.73 14.34 4.94
N SER A 62 -8.62 14.59 3.64
CA SER A 62 -8.35 15.93 3.11
C SER A 62 -9.08 16.07 1.78
N THR A 63 -9.63 17.22 1.53
CA THR A 63 -10.30 17.54 0.26
C THR A 63 -9.39 18.25 -0.72
N SER A 64 -8.11 18.40 -0.37
CA SER A 64 -7.09 18.90 -1.31
C SER A 64 -6.97 17.96 -2.50
N GLY A 65 -6.91 18.50 -3.72
CA GLY A 65 -6.76 17.70 -4.93
C GLY A 65 -5.46 16.87 -4.98
N ASP A 66 -4.46 17.25 -4.19
CA ASP A 66 -3.19 16.53 -4.11
C ASP A 66 -3.16 15.47 -3.01
N ALA A 67 -4.18 15.40 -2.15
CA ALA A 67 -4.27 14.40 -1.10
C ALA A 67 -4.54 13.01 -1.67
N LEU A 68 -3.96 11.97 -1.06
CA LEU A 68 -4.17 10.59 -1.50
C LEU A 68 -5.65 10.20 -1.47
N CYS A 69 -6.37 10.62 -0.45
CA CYS A 69 -7.81 10.39 -0.31
C CYS A 69 -8.58 10.89 -1.55
N MET A 70 -8.28 12.09 -2.03
CA MET A 70 -8.93 12.66 -3.22
C MET A 70 -8.44 12.03 -4.51
N LYS A 71 -7.16 11.64 -4.59
CA LYS A 71 -6.64 10.91 -5.76
C LYS A 71 -7.39 9.59 -5.96
N VAL A 72 -7.63 8.86 -4.89
CA VAL A 72 -8.39 7.61 -4.94
C VAL A 72 -9.87 7.87 -5.23
N PHE A 73 -10.45 8.91 -4.63
CA PHE A 73 -11.85 9.29 -4.84
C PHE A 73 -12.14 9.63 -6.31
N ASP A 74 -11.21 10.35 -6.96
CA ASP A 74 -11.36 10.79 -8.35
C ASP A 74 -11.00 9.71 -9.38
N ASN A 75 -10.28 8.66 -8.97
CA ASN A 75 -9.78 7.62 -9.86
C ASN A 75 -10.11 6.21 -9.35
N PRO A 76 -11.41 5.86 -9.14
CA PRO A 76 -11.76 4.54 -8.63
C PRO A 76 -11.30 3.45 -9.61
N ALA A 77 -10.77 2.36 -9.06
CA ALA A 77 -10.29 1.19 -9.82
C ALA A 77 -9.13 1.47 -10.79
N LYS A 78 -8.43 2.60 -10.65
CA LYS A 78 -7.24 2.88 -11.47
C LYS A 78 -6.21 1.78 -11.27
N ASP A 79 -5.74 1.17 -12.35
CA ASP A 79 -4.81 0.03 -12.32
C ASP A 79 -3.40 0.43 -12.72
N ASN A 80 -2.44 -0.47 -12.46
CA ASN A 80 -1.02 -0.30 -12.82
C ASN A 80 -0.38 0.99 -12.27
N VAL A 81 -0.76 1.38 -11.07
CA VAL A 81 -0.18 2.56 -10.41
C VAL A 81 1.11 2.14 -9.72
N PRO A 82 2.26 2.77 -10.05
CA PRO A 82 3.53 2.42 -9.42
C PRO A 82 3.53 2.83 -7.94
N PHE A 83 4.17 1.99 -7.10
CA PHE A 83 4.35 2.32 -5.69
C PHE A 83 5.73 1.95 -5.20
N VAL A 84 6.18 2.64 -4.16
CA VAL A 84 7.40 2.33 -3.41
C VAL A 84 7.05 2.40 -1.92
N LEU A 85 7.27 1.31 -1.21
CA LEU A 85 7.10 1.25 0.24
C LEU A 85 8.47 1.06 0.88
N ALA A 86 8.93 2.06 1.61
CA ALA A 86 10.16 2.03 2.37
C ALA A 86 9.83 2.12 3.87
N PRO A 87 9.69 0.99 4.57
CA PRO A 87 9.26 0.99 5.98
C PRO A 87 10.21 1.71 6.93
N HIS A 88 11.48 1.84 6.55
CA HIS A 88 12.49 2.53 7.36
C HIS A 88 12.71 3.98 6.94
N GLY A 89 12.04 4.45 5.88
CA GLY A 89 12.17 5.83 5.41
C GLY A 89 13.51 6.15 4.77
N ASN A 90 14.33 5.15 4.46
CA ASN A 90 15.65 5.34 3.84
C ASN A 90 15.53 5.61 2.33
N ASP A 91 16.46 6.39 1.79
CA ASP A 91 16.45 6.74 0.37
C ASP A 91 16.91 5.59 -0.54
N THR A 92 17.87 4.80 -0.06
CA THR A 92 18.45 3.70 -0.82
C THR A 92 18.17 2.39 -0.12
N PRO A 93 17.62 1.38 -0.81
CA PRO A 93 17.36 0.08 -0.19
C PRO A 93 18.66 -0.66 0.16
N THR A 94 18.65 -1.36 1.29
CA THR A 94 19.72 -2.22 1.74
C THR A 94 19.16 -3.58 2.16
N ALA A 95 20.01 -4.56 2.43
CA ALA A 95 19.57 -5.89 2.86
C ALA A 95 18.77 -5.86 4.17
N ASP A 96 19.12 -4.98 5.11
CA ASP A 96 18.44 -4.83 6.39
C ASP A 96 17.28 -3.82 6.34
N GLU A 97 17.32 -2.90 5.39
CA GLU A 97 16.30 -1.86 5.20
C GLU A 97 15.81 -1.87 3.74
N PRO A 98 15.07 -2.92 3.35
CA PRO A 98 14.65 -3.09 1.97
C PRO A 98 13.48 -2.16 1.60
N HIS A 99 13.32 -1.96 0.30
CA HIS A 99 12.13 -1.32 -0.27
C HIS A 99 11.27 -2.36 -0.97
N TRP A 100 9.96 -2.21 -0.91
CA TRP A 100 9.03 -2.96 -1.75
C TRP A 100 8.53 -2.06 -2.86
N VAL A 101 8.73 -2.48 -4.10
CA VAL A 101 8.34 -1.72 -5.28
C VAL A 101 7.46 -2.57 -6.19
N GLY A 102 6.63 -1.93 -6.96
CA GLY A 102 5.77 -2.62 -7.90
C GLY A 102 4.62 -1.75 -8.36
N THR A 103 3.52 -2.39 -8.71
CA THR A 103 2.28 -1.73 -9.13
C THR A 103 1.10 -2.17 -8.28
N LEU A 104 0.16 -1.28 -8.11
CA LEU A 104 -1.07 -1.54 -7.37
C LEU A 104 -2.28 -1.00 -8.14
N ALA A 105 -3.46 -1.41 -7.70
CA ALA A 105 -4.72 -0.90 -8.22
C ALA A 105 -5.47 -0.17 -7.10
N PHE A 106 -6.08 0.95 -7.44
CA PHE A 106 -6.93 1.69 -6.50
C PHE A 106 -8.21 0.89 -6.21
N PRO A 107 -8.81 1.05 -5.03
CA PRO A 107 -10.06 0.37 -4.71
C PRO A 107 -11.19 0.80 -5.64
N LYS A 108 -12.13 -0.11 -5.89
CA LYS A 108 -13.31 0.18 -6.71
C LYS A 108 -14.28 1.12 -6.00
N LEU A 109 -14.36 1.00 -4.68
CA LEU A 109 -15.19 1.87 -3.87
C LEU A 109 -14.42 3.13 -3.50
N ARG A 110 -15.10 4.27 -3.60
CA ARG A 110 -14.52 5.54 -3.18
C ARG A 110 -14.33 5.56 -1.67
N PRO A 111 -13.30 6.28 -1.17
CA PRO A 111 -13.09 6.39 0.27
C PRO A 111 -14.30 7.03 0.95
N SER A 112 -14.59 6.55 2.16
CA SER A 112 -15.64 7.11 2.99
C SER A 112 -15.16 8.40 3.62
N LEU A 113 -15.95 9.47 3.46
CA LEU A 113 -15.65 10.77 4.06
C LEU A 113 -16.66 11.05 5.17
N GLY A 114 -16.14 11.54 6.29
CA GLY A 114 -17.01 11.94 7.41
C GLY A 114 -16.19 12.27 8.63
N ILE A 115 -16.75 13.10 9.49
CA ILE A 115 -16.16 13.50 10.76
C ILE A 115 -17.27 13.75 11.78
N LYS A 116 -16.97 13.44 13.04
CA LYS A 116 -17.87 13.73 14.15
C LYS A 116 -17.62 15.16 14.64
N ALA A 117 -18.71 15.86 14.98
CA ALA A 117 -18.59 17.21 15.54
C ALA A 117 -17.70 17.21 16.78
N GLY A 118 -16.74 18.11 16.81
CA GLY A 118 -15.79 18.25 17.90
C GLY A 118 -14.47 17.50 17.72
N ASP A 119 -14.38 16.59 16.73
CA ASP A 119 -13.12 15.91 16.41
C ASP A 119 -12.20 16.84 15.61
N ASP A 120 -10.90 16.79 15.92
CA ASP A 120 -9.90 17.60 15.22
C ASP A 120 -9.58 17.08 13.84
N ASP A 121 -9.50 15.76 13.69
CA ASP A 121 -9.17 15.08 12.43
C ASP A 121 -10.07 13.87 12.21
N ALA A 122 -10.30 13.55 10.96
CA ALA A 122 -10.94 12.31 10.55
C ALA A 122 -9.97 11.49 9.69
N THR A 123 -10.07 10.18 9.79
CA THR A 123 -9.25 9.26 8.98
C THR A 123 -10.14 8.38 8.13
N THR A 124 -9.57 7.83 7.06
CA THR A 124 -10.22 6.81 6.25
C THR A 124 -9.22 5.73 5.88
N GLU A 125 -9.70 4.52 5.72
CA GLU A 125 -8.88 3.39 5.33
C GLU A 125 -8.95 3.20 3.81
N LEU A 126 -7.77 3.04 3.19
CA LEU A 126 -7.64 2.76 1.77
C LEU A 126 -7.03 1.37 1.62
N LYS A 127 -7.64 0.53 0.80
CA LYS A 127 -7.16 -0.82 0.54
C LYS A 127 -6.78 -0.94 -0.93
N PHE A 128 -5.48 -1.03 -1.20
CA PHE A 128 -4.95 -1.16 -2.55
C PHE A 128 -4.66 -2.62 -2.86
N MET A 129 -5.03 -3.06 -4.05
CA MET A 129 -4.71 -4.41 -4.54
C MET A 129 -3.32 -4.38 -5.16
N ILE A 130 -2.40 -5.20 -4.67
CA ILE A 130 -1.05 -5.29 -5.23
C ILE A 130 -1.09 -6.17 -6.49
N ARG A 131 -0.64 -5.61 -7.61
CA ARG A 131 -0.56 -6.34 -8.89
C ARG A 131 0.79 -6.99 -9.06
N THR A 132 1.87 -6.22 -8.85
CA THR A 132 3.24 -6.73 -8.89
C THR A 132 3.98 -6.22 -7.66
N ARG A 133 4.94 -7.00 -7.19
CA ARG A 133 5.71 -6.66 -6.01
C ARG A 133 7.10 -7.26 -6.08
N GLU A 134 8.10 -6.46 -5.79
CA GLU A 134 9.49 -6.88 -5.71
C GLU A 134 10.12 -6.29 -4.45
N LYS A 135 10.85 -7.13 -3.71
CA LYS A 135 11.64 -6.68 -2.57
C LYS A 135 13.02 -6.27 -3.09
N LYS A 136 13.35 -4.97 -2.99
CA LYS A 136 14.66 -4.45 -3.36
C LYS A 136 15.55 -4.33 -2.15
N THR A 137 16.75 -4.89 -2.24
CA THR A 137 17.76 -4.86 -1.19
C THR A 137 19.02 -4.06 -1.61
N GLN A 138 18.99 -3.46 -2.78
CA GLN A 138 20.05 -2.60 -3.29
C GLN A 138 19.48 -1.62 -4.31
N ALA A 139 20.20 -0.54 -4.53
CA ALA A 139 19.78 0.50 -5.46
C ALA A 139 19.69 0.00 -6.92
#